data_8940146b5b382c253cfce1a46dbc1ebe
#
_entry.id   8940146b5b382c253cfce1a46dbc1ebe
#
_cell.length_a   1.000
_cell.length_b   1.000
_cell.length_c   1.000
_cell.angle_alpha   90.00
_cell.angle_beta   90.00
_cell.angle_gamma   90.00
#
_symmetry.space_group_name_H-M   'P 1'
#
loop_
_entity.id
_entity.type
_entity.pdbx_description
1 polymer ?
#
loop_
_entity_poly.entity_id
_entity_poly.type
_entity_poly.pdbx_seq_one_letter_code
_entity_poly.pdbx_strand_id
1 'polypeptide(L)'
;MRAKVTARAEPWLSGWDRLRANRHSSLQWKPRPVEVVYRGNQSAHPQNYPLLYNDIAAAYACALRWRVSGDPAYADKSIEIMNAWASTLKKIDGTNDKFLASGIYGYQFANAAEIMRTYPGWHTDDFARFQEMMLGVFYPMNHDFLLHHNGAKIDHYWCNWDASNMASEIAIGVLCDKRSIYEDAVDYFKHGNGNGAIEHAVLHIYPGNLGQWQESGRDQGHSCLGIALLGAVCEMAWHQNDDLYGYDNNRFLAGAEYIAKYNLGYDVPYTPYTNSDVVQEVISANGRGDLRPIWEMVFNHYVNLKGVSAQYCTLFAEKVRPEGGGGDYGPNSGGFDQLGYGTLTFTRDEYR
;
A
#
# COMPACT_ATOMS: atom_id res chain seq x y z
N MET A 1 16.94 -7.44 8.07
CA MET A 1 16.28 -8.73 7.78
C MET A 1 17.22 -9.92 7.80
N ARG A 2 18.13 -10.11 6.79
CA ARG A 2 18.97 -11.33 6.64
C ARG A 2 19.70 -11.72 7.93
N ALA A 3 20.45 -10.81 8.56
CA ALA A 3 21.19 -11.09 9.78
C ALA A 3 20.27 -11.55 10.93
N LYS A 4 19.13 -10.94 11.09
CA LYS A 4 18.13 -11.29 12.13
C LYS A 4 17.53 -12.69 11.89
N VAL A 5 17.16 -13.00 10.65
CA VAL A 5 16.65 -14.33 10.27
C VAL A 5 17.73 -15.41 10.45
N THR A 6 18.97 -15.14 10.03
CA THR A 6 20.11 -16.07 10.23
C THR A 6 20.36 -16.31 11.71
N ALA A 7 20.26 -15.27 12.55
CA ALA A 7 20.40 -15.38 14.01
C ALA A 7 19.15 -15.98 14.68
N ARG A 8 18.11 -16.38 13.93
CA ARG A 8 16.83 -16.90 14.42
C ARG A 8 16.13 -15.94 15.41
N ALA A 9 16.31 -14.63 15.19
CA ALA A 9 15.72 -13.61 16.07
C ALA A 9 14.23 -13.41 15.76
N GLU A 10 13.42 -13.37 16.81
CA GLU A 10 12.02 -12.99 16.71
C GLU A 10 11.87 -11.45 16.77
N PRO A 11 10.83 -10.90 16.12
CA PRO A 11 9.81 -11.58 15.33
C PRO A 11 10.16 -11.80 13.84
N TRP A 12 11.38 -11.45 13.39
CA TRP A 12 11.81 -11.60 12.00
C TRP A 12 11.74 -13.05 11.51
N LEU A 13 12.06 -14.03 12.38
CA LEU A 13 12.00 -15.45 12.02
C LEU A 13 10.56 -15.86 11.69
N SER A 14 9.61 -15.51 12.55
CA SER A 14 8.19 -15.78 12.31
C SER A 14 7.68 -15.11 11.02
N GLY A 15 8.09 -13.88 10.75
CA GLY A 15 7.77 -13.18 9.50
C GLY A 15 8.37 -13.88 8.26
N TRP A 16 9.59 -14.37 8.38
CA TRP A 16 10.25 -15.17 7.35
C TRP A 16 9.53 -16.49 7.07
N ASP A 17 9.09 -17.18 8.11
CA ASP A 17 8.36 -18.43 7.98
C ASP A 17 7.00 -18.22 7.31
N ARG A 18 6.30 -17.12 7.62
CA ARG A 18 5.07 -16.71 6.91
C ARG A 18 5.33 -16.51 5.40
N LEU A 19 6.40 -15.81 5.04
CA LEU A 19 6.77 -15.61 3.64
C LEU A 19 7.08 -16.94 2.94
N ARG A 20 7.87 -17.81 3.58
CA ARG A 20 8.24 -19.11 3.01
C ARG A 20 7.06 -20.04 2.79
N ALA A 21 6.08 -20.00 3.67
CA ALA A 21 4.89 -20.83 3.60
C ALA A 21 3.88 -20.34 2.53
N ASN A 22 4.00 -19.10 2.05
CA ASN A 22 3.07 -18.53 1.09
C ASN A 22 3.31 -19.08 -0.32
N ARG A 23 2.24 -19.54 -0.98
CA ARG A 23 2.30 -20.10 -2.35
C ARG A 23 2.88 -19.12 -3.38
N HIS A 24 2.69 -17.80 -3.18
CA HIS A 24 3.21 -16.77 -4.07
C HIS A 24 4.75 -16.70 -4.04
N SER A 25 5.40 -17.18 -2.99
CA SER A 25 6.86 -17.23 -2.91
C SER A 25 7.49 -18.47 -3.57
N SER A 26 6.71 -19.23 -4.36
CA SER A 26 7.16 -20.46 -5.00
C SER A 26 7.92 -20.20 -6.31
N LEU A 27 9.03 -20.90 -6.52
CA LEU A 27 9.74 -20.96 -7.81
C LEU A 27 8.90 -21.60 -8.93
N GLN A 28 7.85 -22.33 -8.59
CA GLN A 28 6.92 -22.93 -9.56
C GLN A 28 5.85 -21.96 -10.06
N TRP A 29 5.83 -20.73 -9.54
CA TRP A 29 4.88 -19.74 -10.00
C TRP A 29 5.03 -19.47 -11.50
N LYS A 30 3.88 -19.39 -12.21
CA LYS A 30 3.84 -19.10 -13.64
C LYS A 30 3.11 -17.78 -13.85
N PRO A 31 3.77 -16.74 -14.39
CA PRO A 31 3.10 -15.47 -14.68
C PRO A 31 2.03 -15.64 -15.74
N ARG A 32 0.97 -14.82 -15.64
CA ARG A 32 -0.18 -14.83 -16.54
C ARG A 32 -0.50 -13.44 -17.06
N PRO A 33 0.46 -12.79 -17.76
CA PRO A 33 0.25 -11.44 -18.26
C PRO A 33 -0.83 -11.40 -19.35
N VAL A 34 -1.51 -10.27 -19.42
CA VAL A 34 -2.52 -9.97 -20.45
C VAL A 34 -2.29 -8.57 -21.01
N GLU A 35 -2.70 -8.33 -22.25
CA GLU A 35 -2.56 -7.02 -22.89
C GLU A 35 -3.41 -5.95 -22.23
N VAL A 36 -4.63 -6.32 -21.77
CA VAL A 36 -5.55 -5.39 -21.10
C VAL A 36 -6.01 -5.99 -19.78
N VAL A 37 -5.81 -5.25 -18.70
CA VAL A 37 -6.34 -5.58 -17.37
C VAL A 37 -7.67 -4.85 -17.19
N TYR A 38 -8.72 -5.61 -16.85
CA TYR A 38 -10.07 -5.09 -16.60
C TYR A 38 -10.42 -5.20 -15.11
N ARG A 39 -10.86 -4.08 -14.51
CA ARG A 39 -11.47 -4.05 -13.17
C ARG A 39 -12.80 -3.30 -13.21
N GLY A 40 -13.77 -3.82 -12.43
CA GLY A 40 -15.15 -3.36 -12.42
C GLY A 40 -16.06 -4.24 -13.30
N ASN A 41 -17.28 -4.48 -12.82
CA ASN A 41 -18.25 -5.33 -13.51
C ASN A 41 -18.83 -4.60 -14.72
N GLN A 42 -18.62 -5.14 -15.90
CA GLN A 42 -19.21 -4.68 -17.15
C GLN A 42 -19.50 -5.86 -18.08
N SER A 43 -20.57 -5.73 -18.90
CA SER A 43 -21.01 -6.81 -19.77
C SER A 43 -20.06 -7.11 -20.94
N ALA A 44 -19.30 -6.09 -21.39
CA ALA A 44 -18.41 -6.22 -22.54
C ALA A 44 -17.13 -7.01 -22.22
N HIS A 45 -16.62 -6.90 -21.01
CA HIS A 45 -15.34 -7.50 -20.62
C HIS A 45 -15.40 -8.04 -19.18
N PRO A 46 -15.26 -9.35 -18.98
CA PRO A 46 -15.12 -9.93 -17.65
C PRO A 46 -13.87 -9.36 -16.94
N GLN A 47 -13.97 -9.17 -15.62
CA GLN A 47 -12.84 -8.76 -14.81
C GLN A 47 -11.72 -9.81 -14.84
N ASN A 48 -10.49 -9.39 -15.07
CA ASN A 48 -9.30 -10.23 -15.06
C ASN A 48 -8.16 -9.67 -14.18
N TYR A 49 -8.38 -8.55 -13.48
CA TYR A 49 -7.39 -7.93 -12.62
C TYR A 49 -6.78 -8.85 -11.54
N PRO A 50 -7.42 -9.96 -11.12
CA PRO A 50 -6.79 -10.94 -10.26
C PRO A 50 -5.53 -11.60 -10.84
N LEU A 51 -5.38 -11.63 -12.16
CA LEU A 51 -4.14 -12.10 -12.80
C LEU A 51 -2.97 -11.19 -12.43
N LEU A 52 -3.19 -9.87 -12.51
CA LEU A 52 -2.16 -8.87 -12.20
C LEU A 52 -1.77 -8.89 -10.71
N TYR A 53 -2.72 -8.79 -9.79
CA TYR A 53 -2.35 -8.70 -8.38
C TYR A 53 -1.71 -9.99 -7.83
N ASN A 54 -2.10 -11.16 -8.32
CA ASN A 54 -1.45 -12.41 -7.92
C ASN A 54 0.00 -12.47 -8.42
N ASP A 55 0.26 -12.04 -9.65
CA ASP A 55 1.60 -12.01 -10.21
C ASP A 55 2.49 -10.97 -9.50
N ILE A 56 1.95 -9.79 -9.16
CA ILE A 56 2.65 -8.80 -8.34
C ILE A 56 3.01 -9.37 -6.96
N ALA A 57 2.06 -10.03 -6.30
CA ALA A 57 2.31 -10.66 -5.01
C ALA A 57 3.41 -11.73 -5.10
N ALA A 58 3.46 -12.48 -6.20
CA ALA A 58 4.51 -13.47 -6.43
C ALA A 58 5.86 -12.82 -6.74
N ALA A 59 5.91 -11.77 -7.54
CA ALA A 59 7.13 -11.02 -7.82
C ALA A 59 7.71 -10.43 -6.53
N TYR A 60 6.88 -9.79 -5.72
CA TYR A 60 7.29 -9.22 -4.44
C TYR A 60 7.76 -10.28 -3.44
N ALA A 61 7.01 -11.36 -3.27
CA ALA A 61 7.38 -12.45 -2.36
C ALA A 61 8.71 -13.10 -2.76
N CYS A 62 8.95 -13.34 -4.05
CA CYS A 62 10.21 -13.84 -4.56
C CYS A 62 11.36 -12.83 -4.38
N ALA A 63 11.13 -11.54 -4.60
CA ALA A 63 12.13 -10.49 -4.35
C ALA A 63 12.55 -10.49 -2.86
N LEU A 64 11.61 -10.57 -1.93
CA LEU A 64 11.91 -10.68 -0.51
C LEU A 64 12.66 -11.97 -0.16
N ARG A 65 12.27 -13.11 -0.77
CA ARG A 65 12.98 -14.39 -0.59
C ARG A 65 14.44 -14.25 -0.98
N TRP A 66 14.72 -13.64 -2.13
CA TRP A 66 16.10 -13.35 -2.56
C TRP A 66 16.82 -12.43 -1.57
N ARG A 67 16.22 -11.33 -1.15
CA ARG A 67 16.84 -10.36 -0.21
C ARG A 67 17.26 -11.01 1.11
N VAL A 68 16.53 -12.00 1.59
CA VAL A 68 16.82 -12.70 2.85
C VAL A 68 17.73 -13.89 2.63
N SER A 69 17.44 -14.79 1.68
CA SER A 69 18.25 -16.01 1.46
C SER A 69 19.53 -15.76 0.68
N GLY A 70 19.52 -14.81 -0.27
CA GLY A 70 20.58 -14.60 -1.24
C GLY A 70 20.53 -15.57 -2.41
N ASP A 71 19.54 -16.47 -2.48
CA ASP A 71 19.37 -17.44 -3.54
C ASP A 71 18.91 -16.75 -4.84
N PRO A 72 19.75 -16.73 -5.90
CA PRO A 72 19.43 -16.05 -7.16
C PRO A 72 18.21 -16.62 -7.86
N ALA A 73 17.82 -17.87 -7.63
CA ALA A 73 16.65 -18.48 -8.26
C ALA A 73 15.36 -17.68 -7.94
N TYR A 74 15.27 -17.09 -6.73
CA TYR A 74 14.14 -16.24 -6.37
C TYR A 74 14.21 -14.86 -7.03
N ALA A 75 15.40 -14.30 -7.22
CA ALA A 75 15.57 -13.07 -7.98
C ALA A 75 15.16 -13.29 -9.44
N ASP A 76 15.65 -14.37 -10.07
CA ASP A 76 15.32 -14.72 -11.44
C ASP A 76 13.81 -14.93 -11.62
N LYS A 77 13.14 -15.57 -10.66
CA LYS A 77 11.67 -15.73 -10.67
C LYS A 77 10.94 -14.39 -10.58
N SER A 78 11.41 -13.49 -9.73
CA SER A 78 10.81 -12.15 -9.60
C SER A 78 10.91 -11.37 -10.91
N ILE A 79 12.10 -11.33 -11.54
CA ILE A 79 12.28 -10.62 -12.81
C ILE A 79 11.59 -11.32 -14.00
N GLU A 80 11.48 -12.65 -14.00
CA GLU A 80 10.67 -13.40 -14.99
C GLU A 80 9.24 -12.87 -15.02
N ILE A 81 8.62 -12.72 -13.84
CA ILE A 81 7.24 -12.21 -13.73
C ILE A 81 7.17 -10.76 -14.21
N MET A 82 8.08 -9.90 -13.78
CA MET A 82 8.08 -8.48 -14.16
C MET A 82 8.31 -8.29 -15.65
N ASN A 83 9.25 -9.03 -16.26
CA ASN A 83 9.51 -8.97 -17.69
C ASN A 83 8.33 -9.48 -18.52
N ALA A 84 7.63 -10.50 -18.05
CA ALA A 84 6.44 -11.01 -18.73
C ALA A 84 5.34 -9.94 -18.82
N TRP A 85 5.09 -9.21 -17.74
CA TRP A 85 4.13 -8.12 -17.72
C TRP A 85 4.61 -6.91 -18.53
N ALA A 86 5.87 -6.51 -18.39
CA ALA A 86 6.43 -5.38 -19.13
C ALA A 86 6.40 -5.59 -20.66
N SER A 87 6.47 -6.84 -21.11
CA SER A 87 6.40 -7.18 -22.53
C SER A 87 4.96 -7.26 -23.07
N THR A 88 3.96 -7.38 -22.19
CA THR A 88 2.60 -7.74 -22.59
C THR A 88 1.56 -6.66 -22.28
N LEU A 89 1.62 -6.04 -21.08
CA LEU A 89 0.58 -5.10 -20.63
C LEU A 89 0.63 -3.81 -21.44
N LYS A 90 -0.52 -3.43 -22.01
CA LYS A 90 -0.68 -2.21 -22.80
C LYS A 90 -1.69 -1.24 -22.20
N LYS A 91 -2.65 -1.75 -21.42
CA LYS A 91 -3.74 -0.92 -20.93
C LYS A 91 -4.37 -1.49 -19.65
N ILE A 92 -4.83 -0.60 -18.78
CA ILE A 92 -5.77 -0.91 -17.70
C ILE A 92 -7.10 -0.25 -18.07
N ASP A 93 -8.20 -1.00 -18.01
CA ASP A 93 -9.52 -0.55 -18.42
C ASP A 93 -10.61 -1.10 -17.49
N GLY A 94 -11.87 -0.81 -17.77
CA GLY A 94 -13.01 -1.26 -16.99
C GLY A 94 -13.96 -0.13 -16.62
N THR A 95 -14.64 -0.27 -15.50
CA THR A 95 -15.43 0.81 -14.90
C THR A 95 -14.50 1.86 -14.24
N ASN A 96 -15.07 2.73 -13.40
CA ASN A 96 -14.24 3.67 -12.61
C ASN A 96 -13.18 2.93 -11.78
N ASP A 97 -13.43 1.68 -11.38
CA ASP A 97 -12.49 0.83 -10.63
C ASP A 97 -11.13 0.62 -11.33
N LYS A 98 -11.01 0.96 -12.60
CA LYS A 98 -9.72 0.98 -13.32
C LYS A 98 -8.69 1.90 -12.64
N PHE A 99 -9.14 3.01 -12.03
CA PHE A 99 -8.26 3.92 -11.31
C PHE A 99 -7.77 3.33 -9.98
N LEU A 100 -8.60 2.51 -9.31
CA LEU A 100 -8.13 1.72 -8.17
C LEU A 100 -7.13 0.64 -8.59
N ALA A 101 -7.35 -0.01 -9.73
CA ALA A 101 -6.40 -0.99 -10.27
C ALA A 101 -5.06 -0.32 -10.59
N SER A 102 -5.08 0.82 -11.27
CA SER A 102 -3.88 1.58 -11.60
C SER A 102 -3.14 2.04 -10.32
N GLY A 103 -3.86 2.58 -9.35
CA GLY A 103 -3.27 3.07 -8.10
C GLY A 103 -2.71 1.94 -7.23
N ILE A 104 -3.57 1.01 -6.80
CA ILE A 104 -3.19 -0.06 -5.87
C ILE A 104 -2.09 -0.97 -6.45
N TYR A 105 -2.23 -1.37 -7.71
CA TYR A 105 -1.27 -2.31 -8.32
C TYR A 105 -0.04 -1.60 -8.84
N GLY A 106 -0.14 -0.32 -9.22
CA GLY A 106 1.00 0.49 -9.63
C GLY A 106 2.01 0.64 -8.50
N TYR A 107 1.58 1.03 -7.28
CA TYR A 107 2.52 1.18 -6.18
C TYR A 107 3.14 -0.15 -5.76
N GLN A 108 2.37 -1.23 -5.75
CA GLN A 108 2.89 -2.54 -5.37
C GLN A 108 3.91 -3.06 -6.38
N PHE A 109 3.61 -2.91 -7.67
CA PHE A 109 4.50 -3.40 -8.72
C PHE A 109 5.81 -2.61 -8.79
N ALA A 110 5.73 -1.27 -8.66
CA ALA A 110 6.93 -0.42 -8.60
C ALA A 110 7.81 -0.75 -7.39
N ASN A 111 7.22 -1.02 -6.20
CA ASN A 111 7.99 -1.42 -5.03
C ASN A 111 8.66 -2.79 -5.20
N ALA A 112 7.98 -3.76 -5.81
CA ALA A 112 8.58 -5.06 -6.12
C ALA A 112 9.80 -4.90 -7.05
N ALA A 113 9.68 -4.05 -8.06
CA ALA A 113 10.75 -3.76 -9.00
C ALA A 113 11.92 -3.00 -8.34
N GLU A 114 11.65 -2.06 -7.47
CA GLU A 114 12.68 -1.30 -6.76
C GLU A 114 13.56 -2.21 -5.88
N ILE A 115 13.00 -3.24 -5.25
CA ILE A 115 13.78 -4.25 -4.53
C ILE A 115 14.80 -4.94 -5.47
N MET A 116 14.43 -5.12 -6.72
CA MET A 116 15.23 -5.83 -7.73
C MET A 116 16.21 -4.93 -8.48
N ARG A 117 16.12 -3.59 -8.38
CA ARG A 117 16.93 -2.61 -9.11
C ARG A 117 18.43 -2.95 -9.11
N THR A 118 18.97 -3.44 -8.02
CA THR A 118 20.39 -3.73 -7.86
C THR A 118 20.77 -5.17 -8.15
N TYR A 119 19.86 -5.99 -8.63
CA TYR A 119 20.17 -7.37 -8.97
C TYR A 119 20.86 -7.44 -10.33
N PRO A 120 22.13 -7.93 -10.39
CA PRO A 120 22.90 -7.92 -11.65
C PRO A 120 22.32 -8.78 -12.77
N GLY A 121 21.46 -9.75 -12.43
CA GLY A 121 20.78 -10.62 -13.40
C GLY A 121 19.60 -9.97 -14.11
N TRP A 122 19.17 -8.77 -13.70
CA TRP A 122 18.16 -8.03 -14.45
C TRP A 122 18.82 -7.16 -15.52
N HIS A 123 18.68 -7.56 -16.78
CA HIS A 123 19.24 -6.83 -17.90
C HIS A 123 18.73 -5.38 -17.93
N THR A 124 19.61 -4.43 -18.23
CA THR A 124 19.30 -3.00 -18.26
C THR A 124 18.13 -2.68 -19.20
N ASP A 125 18.10 -3.31 -20.38
CA ASP A 125 17.01 -3.10 -21.35
C ASP A 125 15.67 -3.64 -20.86
N ASP A 126 15.67 -4.74 -20.10
CA ASP A 126 14.46 -5.30 -19.53
C ASP A 126 13.95 -4.44 -18.38
N PHE A 127 14.85 -3.94 -17.53
CA PHE A 127 14.49 -3.00 -16.48
C PHE A 127 13.95 -1.70 -17.07
N ALA A 128 14.58 -1.16 -18.12
CA ALA A 128 14.08 0.03 -18.82
C ALA A 128 12.68 -0.20 -19.42
N ARG A 129 12.43 -1.37 -20.01
CA ARG A 129 11.10 -1.73 -20.53
C ARG A 129 10.05 -1.80 -19.40
N PHE A 130 10.42 -2.28 -18.23
CA PHE A 130 9.55 -2.26 -17.07
C PHE A 130 9.22 -0.83 -16.63
N GLN A 131 10.22 0.06 -16.55
CA GLN A 131 10.02 1.48 -16.25
C GLN A 131 9.11 2.16 -17.31
N GLU A 132 9.29 1.85 -18.59
CA GLU A 132 8.43 2.34 -19.69
C GLU A 132 6.97 1.90 -19.52
N MET A 133 6.73 0.65 -19.13
CA MET A 133 5.38 0.17 -18.83
C MET A 133 4.76 0.95 -17.65
N MET A 134 5.50 1.19 -16.58
CA MET A 134 5.02 1.96 -15.43
C MET A 134 4.69 3.40 -15.82
N LEU A 135 5.55 4.05 -16.60
CA LEU A 135 5.35 5.42 -17.09
C LEU A 135 4.27 5.55 -18.16
N GLY A 136 4.06 4.51 -18.98
CA GLY A 136 3.11 4.57 -20.10
C GLY A 136 1.72 4.03 -19.80
N VAL A 137 1.58 3.13 -18.82
CA VAL A 137 0.30 2.49 -18.49
C VAL A 137 -0.27 2.97 -17.16
N PHE A 138 0.53 2.99 -16.10
CA PHE A 138 0.06 3.31 -14.75
C PHE A 138 0.05 4.82 -14.46
N TYR A 139 1.19 5.48 -14.64
CA TYR A 139 1.35 6.89 -14.29
C TYR A 139 0.32 7.83 -14.95
N PRO A 140 0.02 7.72 -16.26
CA PRO A 140 -0.94 8.63 -16.87
C PRO A 140 -2.34 8.54 -16.26
N MET A 141 -2.74 7.34 -15.82
CA MET A 141 -4.02 7.13 -15.15
C MET A 141 -4.03 7.70 -13.74
N ASN A 142 -2.92 7.50 -13.00
CA ASN A 142 -2.80 8.02 -11.65
C ASN A 142 -2.85 9.55 -11.65
N HIS A 143 -2.05 10.17 -12.51
CA HIS A 143 -1.96 11.63 -12.65
C HIS A 143 -3.28 12.25 -13.11
N ASP A 144 -3.91 11.67 -14.13
CA ASP A 144 -5.23 12.11 -14.60
C ASP A 144 -6.29 12.03 -13.49
N PHE A 145 -6.28 10.94 -12.70
CA PHE A 145 -7.22 10.80 -11.59
C PHE A 145 -7.01 11.89 -10.52
N LEU A 146 -5.79 12.12 -10.08
CA LEU A 146 -5.49 13.14 -9.07
C LEU A 146 -5.80 14.56 -9.54
N LEU A 147 -5.67 14.84 -10.84
CA LEU A 147 -6.02 16.15 -11.42
C LEU A 147 -7.52 16.34 -11.65
N HIS A 148 -8.22 15.32 -12.12
CA HIS A 148 -9.56 15.47 -12.67
C HIS A 148 -10.64 14.64 -11.97
N HIS A 149 -10.26 13.70 -11.09
CA HIS A 149 -11.19 12.81 -10.36
C HIS A 149 -12.25 12.19 -11.30
N ASN A 150 -11.80 11.73 -12.49
CA ASN A 150 -12.67 11.16 -13.51
C ASN A 150 -13.89 12.05 -13.86
N GLY A 151 -13.72 13.37 -13.78
CA GLY A 151 -14.77 14.37 -14.03
C GLY A 151 -15.84 14.49 -12.95
N ALA A 152 -15.67 13.85 -11.80
CA ALA A 152 -16.57 13.95 -10.65
C ALA A 152 -16.26 15.21 -9.80
N LYS A 153 -17.11 15.48 -8.81
CA LYS A 153 -16.82 16.50 -7.80
C LYS A 153 -15.60 16.09 -6.98
N ILE A 154 -14.88 17.06 -6.46
CA ILE A 154 -13.60 16.84 -5.75
C ILE A 154 -13.75 15.93 -4.51
N ASP A 155 -14.90 15.94 -3.86
CA ASP A 155 -15.22 15.19 -2.66
C ASP A 155 -16.03 13.89 -2.92
N HIS A 156 -16.25 13.54 -4.22
CA HIS A 156 -17.02 12.36 -4.63
C HIS A 156 -16.31 11.05 -4.29
N TYR A 157 -15.02 10.94 -4.66
CA TYR A 157 -14.26 9.73 -4.39
C TYR A 157 -13.74 9.70 -2.96
N TRP A 158 -13.76 8.50 -2.36
CA TRP A 158 -13.27 8.26 -1.01
C TRP A 158 -11.75 8.40 -0.92
N CYS A 159 -11.24 8.65 0.29
CA CYS A 159 -9.82 8.82 0.58
C CYS A 159 -8.93 7.74 -0.09
N ASN A 160 -9.34 6.48 -0.06
CA ASN A 160 -8.53 5.39 -0.61
C ASN A 160 -8.28 5.52 -2.13
N TRP A 161 -9.14 6.20 -2.88
CA TRP A 161 -8.96 6.42 -4.32
C TRP A 161 -7.78 7.36 -4.60
N ASP A 162 -7.76 8.51 -3.98
CA ASP A 162 -6.63 9.45 -4.10
C ASP A 162 -5.36 8.83 -3.54
N ALA A 163 -5.45 8.22 -2.34
CA ALA A 163 -4.32 7.62 -1.65
C ALA A 163 -3.65 6.52 -2.49
N SER A 164 -4.43 5.70 -3.21
CA SER A 164 -3.88 4.65 -4.09
C SER A 164 -3.14 5.24 -5.30
N ASN A 165 -3.71 6.27 -5.94
CA ASN A 165 -3.10 6.90 -7.09
C ASN A 165 -1.85 7.70 -6.69
N MET A 166 -1.88 8.37 -5.54
CA MET A 166 -0.73 9.07 -4.96
C MET A 166 0.40 8.08 -4.59
N ALA A 167 0.07 6.93 -3.98
CA ALA A 167 1.05 5.89 -3.68
C ALA A 167 1.71 5.33 -4.95
N SER A 168 0.94 5.18 -6.03
CA SER A 168 1.47 4.76 -7.32
C SER A 168 2.40 5.80 -7.94
N GLU A 169 2.03 7.09 -7.93
CA GLU A 169 2.89 8.15 -8.45
C GLU A 169 4.22 8.24 -7.71
N ILE A 170 4.20 8.25 -6.39
CA ILE A 170 5.43 8.34 -5.60
C ILE A 170 6.35 7.12 -5.86
N ALA A 171 5.77 5.92 -5.95
CA ALA A 171 6.51 4.70 -6.24
C ALA A 171 7.12 4.71 -7.66
N ILE A 172 6.37 5.18 -8.65
CA ILE A 172 6.84 5.29 -10.04
C ILE A 172 7.90 6.39 -10.16
N GLY A 173 7.71 7.52 -9.48
CA GLY A 173 8.70 8.61 -9.43
C GLY A 173 10.06 8.11 -8.92
N VAL A 174 10.07 7.30 -7.85
CA VAL A 174 11.28 6.68 -7.28
C VAL A 174 11.85 5.65 -8.26
N LEU A 175 11.04 4.68 -8.72
CA LEU A 175 11.50 3.61 -9.59
C LEU A 175 12.09 4.12 -10.91
N CYS A 176 11.52 5.17 -11.47
CA CYS A 176 11.90 5.71 -12.77
C CYS A 176 12.86 6.89 -12.69
N ASP A 177 13.35 7.25 -11.50
CA ASP A 177 14.22 8.41 -11.26
C ASP A 177 13.60 9.72 -11.80
N LYS A 178 12.27 9.87 -11.66
CA LYS A 178 11.48 11.02 -12.10
C LYS A 178 11.06 11.88 -10.90
N ARG A 179 11.95 12.81 -10.53
CA ARG A 179 11.78 13.66 -9.36
C ARG A 179 10.47 14.46 -9.41
N SER A 180 10.08 14.98 -10.58
CA SER A 180 8.83 15.73 -10.71
C SER A 180 7.59 14.90 -10.36
N ILE A 181 7.53 13.63 -10.81
CA ILE A 181 6.41 12.72 -10.47
C ILE A 181 6.36 12.47 -8.97
N TYR A 182 7.51 12.27 -8.34
CA TYR A 182 7.62 12.11 -6.89
C TYR A 182 7.16 13.37 -6.15
N GLU A 183 7.64 14.56 -6.56
CA GLU A 183 7.30 15.85 -5.92
C GLU A 183 5.81 16.18 -6.07
N ASP A 184 5.19 15.89 -7.23
CA ASP A 184 3.76 16.09 -7.45
C ASP A 184 2.92 15.27 -6.44
N ALA A 185 3.29 14.01 -6.21
CA ALA A 185 2.60 13.17 -5.23
C ALA A 185 2.81 13.66 -3.77
N VAL A 186 4.01 14.12 -3.43
CA VAL A 186 4.31 14.71 -2.11
C VAL A 186 3.52 16.01 -1.90
N ASP A 187 3.43 16.84 -2.93
CA ASP A 187 2.63 18.07 -2.87
C ASP A 187 1.15 17.75 -2.72
N TYR A 188 0.64 16.76 -3.46
CA TYR A 188 -0.76 16.32 -3.32
C TYR A 188 -1.05 15.80 -1.92
N PHE A 189 -0.16 15.03 -1.32
CA PHE A 189 -0.31 14.59 0.07
C PHE A 189 -0.53 15.76 1.03
N LYS A 190 0.23 16.84 0.85
CA LYS A 190 0.22 18.02 1.73
C LYS A 190 -0.92 19.00 1.42
N HIS A 191 -1.19 19.21 0.14
CA HIS A 191 -1.96 20.36 -0.35
C HIS A 191 -3.07 19.99 -1.35
N GLY A 192 -3.24 18.71 -1.67
CA GLY A 192 -4.29 18.24 -2.57
C GLY A 192 -5.69 18.61 -2.09
N ASN A 193 -6.60 18.77 -3.03
CA ASN A 193 -7.98 19.14 -2.71
C ASN A 193 -8.93 17.95 -2.50
N GLY A 194 -8.50 16.75 -2.90
CA GLY A 194 -9.31 15.54 -2.78
C GLY A 194 -9.20 14.88 -1.40
N ASN A 195 -10.06 13.91 -1.18
CA ASN A 195 -10.22 13.26 0.14
C ASN A 195 -8.99 12.47 0.62
N GLY A 196 -8.01 12.21 -0.24
CA GLY A 196 -6.76 11.53 0.14
C GLY A 196 -5.62 12.45 0.56
N ALA A 197 -5.72 13.77 0.39
CA ALA A 197 -4.78 14.70 1.00
C ALA A 197 -4.90 14.64 2.53
N ILE A 198 -3.80 14.79 3.24
CA ILE A 198 -3.74 14.41 4.67
C ILE A 198 -4.76 15.15 5.55
N GLU A 199 -5.03 16.43 5.28
CA GLU A 199 -6.02 17.20 6.04
C GLU A 199 -7.46 16.77 5.76
N HIS A 200 -7.73 16.26 4.56
CA HIS A 200 -9.04 15.72 4.17
C HIS A 200 -9.20 14.25 4.55
N ALA A 201 -8.12 13.48 4.61
CA ALA A 201 -8.11 12.10 5.07
C ALA A 201 -8.32 12.00 6.59
N VAL A 202 -7.76 12.95 7.36
CA VAL A 202 -7.88 13.04 8.81
C VAL A 202 -8.55 14.37 9.17
N LEU A 203 -9.87 14.32 9.35
CA LEU A 203 -10.72 15.52 9.40
C LEU A 203 -10.65 16.29 10.74
N HIS A 204 -10.81 15.56 11.85
CA HIS A 204 -10.93 16.15 13.19
C HIS A 204 -9.91 15.52 14.12
N ILE A 205 -9.13 16.34 14.79
CA ILE A 205 -8.20 15.89 15.83
C ILE A 205 -8.85 16.08 17.19
N TYR A 206 -9.19 14.97 17.84
CA TYR A 206 -9.74 14.94 19.19
C TYR A 206 -8.65 14.89 20.27
N PRO A 207 -9.00 15.17 21.55
CA PRO A 207 -8.09 14.99 22.66
C PRO A 207 -7.46 13.58 22.69
N GLY A 208 -6.19 13.49 23.02
CA GLY A 208 -5.43 12.25 23.00
C GLY A 208 -4.88 11.87 21.62
N ASN A 209 -4.79 12.84 20.72
CA ASN A 209 -4.26 12.68 19.36
C ASN A 209 -5.00 11.60 18.57
N LEU A 210 -6.34 11.65 18.59
CA LEU A 210 -7.20 10.74 17.82
C LEU A 210 -7.78 11.50 16.63
N GLY A 211 -7.39 11.13 15.42
CA GLY A 211 -7.79 11.79 14.18
C GLY A 211 -8.91 11.05 13.45
N GLN A 212 -10.10 11.63 13.35
CA GLN A 212 -11.22 11.01 12.64
C GLN A 212 -10.88 10.80 11.18
N TRP A 213 -10.88 9.54 10.76
CA TRP A 213 -10.62 9.15 9.38
C TRP A 213 -11.83 9.40 8.49
N GLN A 214 -11.62 9.92 7.29
CA GLN A 214 -12.68 10.34 6.37
C GLN A 214 -13.67 9.20 6.04
N GLU A 215 -13.20 7.96 5.91
CA GLU A 215 -14.06 6.81 5.60
C GLU A 215 -14.61 6.08 6.83
N SER A 216 -14.37 6.56 8.05
CA SER A 216 -14.75 5.85 9.27
C SER A 216 -16.27 5.69 9.44
N GLY A 217 -17.07 6.56 8.86
CA GLY A 217 -18.52 6.41 8.78
C GLY A 217 -19.00 5.47 7.66
N ARG A 218 -18.12 5.13 6.69
CA ARG A 218 -18.41 4.22 5.59
C ARG A 218 -18.29 2.75 6.00
N ASP A 219 -17.08 2.32 6.33
CA ASP A 219 -16.76 1.00 6.88
C ASP A 219 -15.29 0.95 7.34
N GLN A 220 -14.96 -0.07 8.13
CA GLN A 220 -13.62 -0.21 8.69
C GLN A 220 -12.62 -0.88 7.75
N GLY A 221 -13.08 -1.68 6.80
CA GLY A 221 -12.23 -2.26 5.77
C GLY A 221 -11.57 -1.19 4.91
N HIS A 222 -12.34 -0.21 4.40
CA HIS A 222 -11.81 0.91 3.63
C HIS A 222 -11.02 1.90 4.50
N SER A 223 -11.44 2.12 5.76
CA SER A 223 -10.67 2.94 6.69
C SER A 223 -9.24 2.38 6.91
N CYS A 224 -9.12 1.08 7.15
CA CYS A 224 -7.83 0.40 7.23
C CYS A 224 -7.06 0.42 5.90
N LEU A 225 -7.75 0.33 4.76
CA LEU A 225 -7.11 0.48 3.45
C LEU A 225 -6.50 1.87 3.27
N GLY A 226 -7.20 2.91 3.68
CA GLY A 226 -6.66 4.28 3.64
C GLY A 226 -5.38 4.43 4.49
N ILE A 227 -5.37 3.85 5.70
CA ILE A 227 -4.15 3.80 6.54
C ILE A 227 -3.02 3.04 5.83
N ALA A 228 -3.32 1.90 5.17
CA ALA A 228 -2.34 1.14 4.41
C ALA A 228 -1.68 1.97 3.30
N LEU A 229 -2.50 2.68 2.54
CA LEU A 229 -2.05 3.43 1.35
C LEU A 229 -1.29 4.70 1.73
N LEU A 230 -1.83 5.53 2.65
CA LEU A 230 -1.09 6.71 3.12
C LEU A 230 0.13 6.35 3.95
N GLY A 231 0.10 5.23 4.69
CA GLY A 231 1.27 4.69 5.34
C GLY A 231 2.37 4.31 4.33
N ALA A 232 1.99 3.67 3.21
CA ALA A 232 2.94 3.37 2.13
C ALA A 232 3.52 4.65 1.49
N VAL A 233 2.70 5.70 1.30
CA VAL A 233 3.17 7.03 0.84
C VAL A 233 4.21 7.58 1.81
N CYS A 234 3.90 7.60 3.11
CA CYS A 234 4.80 8.11 4.14
C CYS A 234 6.11 7.30 4.20
N GLU A 235 6.05 5.97 4.09
CA GLU A 235 7.24 5.10 4.13
C GLU A 235 8.13 5.29 2.92
N MET A 236 7.56 5.38 1.72
CA MET A 236 8.33 5.66 0.51
C MET A 236 8.98 7.04 0.55
N ALA A 237 8.29 8.06 1.03
CA ALA A 237 8.82 9.41 1.20
C ALA A 237 9.95 9.43 2.25
N TRP A 238 9.78 8.73 3.38
CA TRP A 238 10.81 8.60 4.40
C TRP A 238 12.14 8.07 3.84
N HIS A 239 12.07 7.09 2.95
CA HIS A 239 13.27 6.55 2.28
C HIS A 239 13.87 7.49 1.24
N GLN A 240 13.17 8.55 0.87
CA GLN A 240 13.68 9.66 0.05
C GLN A 240 14.11 10.89 0.87
N ASN A 241 14.15 10.78 2.20
CA ASN A 241 14.45 11.82 3.19
C ASN A 241 13.37 12.91 3.35
N ASP A 242 12.12 12.61 2.96
CA ASP A 242 10.96 13.45 3.20
C ASP A 242 10.11 12.86 4.34
N ASP A 243 10.02 13.57 5.47
CA ASP A 243 9.28 13.12 6.66
C ASP A 243 7.77 13.46 6.56
N LEU A 244 7.05 12.69 5.75
CA LEU A 244 5.59 12.81 5.68
C LEU A 244 4.88 12.20 6.90
N TYR A 245 5.52 11.28 7.60
CA TYR A 245 5.02 10.76 8.87
C TYR A 245 4.91 11.85 9.94
N GLY A 246 5.91 12.75 10.00
CA GLY A 246 5.95 13.87 10.93
C GLY A 246 5.11 15.08 10.50
N TYR A 247 4.61 15.10 9.27
CA TYR A 247 3.89 16.25 8.72
C TYR A 247 2.64 16.58 9.55
N ASP A 248 2.38 17.87 9.71
CA ASP A 248 1.27 18.43 10.49
C ASP A 248 1.10 17.77 11.88
N ASN A 249 2.18 17.81 12.65
CA ASN A 249 2.24 17.25 14.02
C ASN A 249 1.86 15.75 14.09
N ASN A 250 2.37 14.95 13.15
CA ASN A 250 2.05 13.53 13.02
C ASN A 250 0.57 13.26 12.73
N ARG A 251 -0.06 14.05 11.87
CA ARG A 251 -1.49 13.92 11.57
C ARG A 251 -1.87 12.52 11.08
N PHE A 252 -0.99 11.87 10.30
CA PHE A 252 -1.18 10.48 9.91
C PHE A 252 -1.27 9.52 11.12
N LEU A 253 -0.41 9.71 12.14
CA LEU A 253 -0.49 8.91 13.36
C LEU A 253 -1.83 9.09 14.08
N ALA A 254 -2.33 10.32 14.15
CA ALA A 254 -3.63 10.57 14.78
C ALA A 254 -4.75 9.77 14.10
N GLY A 255 -4.76 9.72 12.77
CA GLY A 255 -5.69 8.88 12.00
C GLY A 255 -5.49 7.38 12.25
N ALA A 256 -4.25 6.92 12.25
CA ALA A 256 -3.92 5.52 12.51
C ALA A 256 -4.32 5.07 13.93
N GLU A 257 -4.04 5.88 14.95
CA GLU A 257 -4.45 5.62 16.34
C GLU A 257 -5.98 5.56 16.49
N TYR A 258 -6.70 6.44 15.80
CA TYR A 258 -8.16 6.46 15.82
C TYR A 258 -8.74 5.17 15.25
N ILE A 259 -8.28 4.75 14.07
CA ILE A 259 -8.75 3.54 13.40
C ILE A 259 -8.32 2.29 14.18
N ALA A 260 -7.07 2.22 14.65
CA ALA A 260 -6.59 1.11 15.47
C ALA A 260 -7.42 0.96 16.75
N LYS A 261 -7.67 2.05 17.48
CA LYS A 261 -8.48 2.06 18.69
C LYS A 261 -9.86 1.49 18.46
N TYR A 262 -10.58 1.99 17.44
CA TYR A 262 -11.92 1.52 17.13
C TYR A 262 -11.96 0.05 16.73
N ASN A 263 -11.01 -0.40 15.92
CA ASN A 263 -10.93 -1.78 15.46
C ASN A 263 -10.40 -2.77 16.53
N LEU A 264 -9.81 -2.27 17.61
CA LEU A 264 -9.50 -3.04 18.82
C LEU A 264 -10.72 -3.22 19.75
N GLY A 265 -11.86 -2.61 19.42
CA GLY A 265 -13.10 -2.72 20.19
C GLY A 265 -13.39 -1.57 21.15
N TYR A 266 -12.53 -0.54 21.19
CA TYR A 266 -12.76 0.66 22.02
C TYR A 266 -13.61 1.69 21.29
N ASP A 267 -14.33 2.49 22.03
CA ASP A 267 -15.08 3.61 21.46
C ASP A 267 -14.15 4.80 21.15
N VAL A 268 -14.54 5.55 20.12
CA VAL A 268 -13.89 6.78 19.69
C VAL A 268 -14.93 7.89 19.52
N PRO A 269 -14.56 9.16 19.70
CA PRO A 269 -15.45 10.26 19.36
C PRO A 269 -15.69 10.30 17.85
N TYR A 270 -16.89 10.75 17.44
CA TYR A 270 -17.25 10.88 16.04
C TYR A 270 -18.03 12.16 15.79
N THR A 271 -17.63 12.91 14.77
CA THR A 271 -18.37 14.07 14.25
C THR A 271 -19.04 13.66 12.92
N PRO A 272 -20.35 13.90 12.72
CA PRO A 272 -21.00 13.59 11.46
C PRO A 272 -20.22 14.11 10.25
N TYR A 273 -20.04 13.24 9.24
CA TYR A 273 -19.37 13.57 8.00
C TYR A 273 -20.37 13.76 6.88
N THR A 274 -20.17 14.80 6.11
CA THR A 274 -21.00 15.10 4.92
C THR A 274 -20.12 15.52 3.76
N ASN A 275 -20.39 14.99 2.58
CA ASN A 275 -19.84 15.45 1.33
C ASN A 275 -20.96 15.63 0.29
N SER A 276 -20.62 15.83 -0.98
CA SER A 276 -21.60 16.05 -2.05
C SER A 276 -22.56 14.88 -2.29
N ASP A 277 -22.26 13.67 -1.81
CA ASP A 277 -22.99 12.45 -2.14
C ASP A 277 -23.62 11.75 -0.92
N VAL A 278 -23.06 11.94 0.28
CA VAL A 278 -23.43 11.18 1.47
C VAL A 278 -23.48 12.04 2.74
N VAL A 279 -24.31 11.59 3.67
CA VAL A 279 -24.32 12.06 5.08
C VAL A 279 -24.10 10.83 5.95
N GLN A 280 -23.06 10.87 6.80
CA GLN A 280 -22.73 9.79 7.72
C GLN A 280 -22.81 10.30 9.16
N GLU A 281 -23.91 9.99 9.82
CA GLU A 281 -24.24 10.49 11.16
C GLU A 281 -23.43 9.80 12.27
N VAL A 282 -22.98 8.56 12.03
CA VAL A 282 -22.29 7.72 13.01
C VAL A 282 -21.13 6.97 12.39
N ILE A 283 -20.16 6.60 13.23
CA ILE A 283 -19.09 5.70 12.82
C ILE A 283 -19.66 4.33 12.45
N SER A 284 -19.16 3.73 11.37
CA SER A 284 -19.63 2.43 10.89
C SER A 284 -18.95 1.29 11.64
N ALA A 285 -19.76 0.32 12.09
CA ALA A 285 -19.24 -0.93 12.64
C ALA A 285 -19.00 -2.02 11.58
N ASN A 286 -19.33 -1.76 10.30
CA ASN A 286 -19.10 -2.72 9.23
C ASN A 286 -17.61 -2.98 9.05
N GLY A 287 -17.18 -4.25 9.10
CA GLY A 287 -15.77 -4.67 9.05
C GLY A 287 -14.95 -4.32 10.29
N ARG A 288 -15.59 -3.94 11.42
CA ARG A 288 -14.89 -3.61 12.65
C ARG A 288 -14.12 -4.82 13.19
N GLY A 289 -12.82 -4.64 13.36
CA GLY A 289 -11.92 -5.68 13.86
C GLY A 289 -11.34 -6.59 12.79
N ASP A 290 -11.65 -6.38 11.52
CA ASP A 290 -11.00 -7.07 10.41
C ASP A 290 -9.49 -6.80 10.43
N LEU A 291 -8.72 -7.85 10.14
CA LEU A 291 -7.28 -7.78 10.16
C LEU A 291 -6.72 -7.35 8.79
N ARG A 292 -5.63 -6.58 8.82
CA ARG A 292 -4.89 -6.14 7.65
C ARG A 292 -3.38 -6.08 7.97
N PRO A 293 -2.47 -6.52 7.10
CA PRO A 293 -1.02 -6.55 7.39
C PRO A 293 -0.35 -5.20 7.11
N ILE A 294 -0.62 -4.21 7.95
CA ILE A 294 -0.18 -2.82 7.76
C ILE A 294 0.35 -2.15 9.04
N TRP A 295 0.17 -2.78 10.18
CA TRP A 295 0.38 -2.14 11.47
C TRP A 295 1.83 -2.14 11.92
N GLU A 296 2.62 -3.13 11.49
CA GLU A 296 4.07 -3.17 11.77
C GLU A 296 4.80 -1.96 11.18
N MET A 297 4.40 -1.48 10.00
CA MET A 297 4.96 -0.29 9.37
C MET A 297 4.75 0.94 10.25
N VAL A 298 3.52 1.18 10.67
CA VAL A 298 3.14 2.34 11.51
C VAL A 298 3.81 2.25 12.88
N PHE A 299 3.69 1.10 13.56
CA PHE A 299 4.26 0.85 14.88
C PHE A 299 5.77 1.07 14.89
N ASN A 300 6.50 0.40 13.97
CA ASN A 300 7.95 0.46 13.97
C ASN A 300 8.49 1.84 13.60
N HIS A 301 7.79 2.59 12.73
CA HIS A 301 8.21 3.94 12.43
C HIS A 301 8.09 4.85 13.65
N TYR A 302 6.89 4.95 14.24
CA TYR A 302 6.68 5.91 15.33
C TYR A 302 7.33 5.47 16.63
N VAL A 303 7.16 4.22 17.05
CA VAL A 303 7.64 3.77 18.35
C VAL A 303 9.13 3.42 18.31
N ASN A 304 9.52 2.48 17.45
CA ASN A 304 10.88 1.94 17.47
C ASN A 304 11.91 2.83 16.76
N LEU A 305 11.49 3.68 15.82
CA LEU A 305 12.41 4.56 15.12
C LEU A 305 12.42 5.99 15.68
N LYS A 306 11.24 6.55 15.98
CA LYS A 306 11.09 7.97 16.39
C LYS A 306 10.91 8.14 17.90
N GLY A 307 10.65 7.09 18.67
CA GLY A 307 10.36 7.17 20.11
C GLY A 307 9.04 7.87 20.44
N VAL A 308 8.11 7.91 19.48
CA VAL A 308 6.77 8.52 19.63
C VAL A 308 5.78 7.47 20.10
N SER A 309 4.99 7.79 21.13
CA SER A 309 3.95 6.88 21.62
C SER A 309 2.85 6.66 20.58
N ALA A 310 2.52 5.40 20.30
CA ALA A 310 1.47 4.94 19.39
C ALA A 310 0.76 3.72 20.01
N GLN A 311 -0.02 3.96 21.06
CA GLN A 311 -0.57 2.90 21.92
C GLN A 311 -1.43 1.89 21.15
N TYR A 312 -2.39 2.36 20.38
CA TYR A 312 -3.35 1.49 19.71
C TYR A 312 -2.75 0.84 18.45
N CYS A 313 -1.89 1.54 17.73
CA CYS A 313 -1.13 0.95 16.63
C CYS A 313 -0.20 -0.16 17.12
N THR A 314 0.43 0.00 18.31
CA THR A 314 1.24 -1.05 18.94
C THR A 314 0.41 -2.29 19.23
N LEU A 315 -0.71 -2.13 19.93
CA LEU A 315 -1.61 -3.25 20.28
C LEU A 315 -2.17 -3.94 19.03
N PHE A 316 -2.44 -3.19 17.98
CA PHE A 316 -2.95 -3.80 16.76
C PHE A 316 -1.85 -4.50 15.95
N ALA A 317 -0.62 -3.96 15.91
CA ALA A 317 0.53 -4.66 15.34
C ALA A 317 0.78 -6.01 16.05
N GLU A 318 0.76 -6.02 17.38
CA GLU A 318 0.87 -7.25 18.17
C GLU A 318 -0.23 -8.27 17.84
N LYS A 319 -1.47 -7.81 17.66
CA LYS A 319 -2.62 -8.66 17.31
C LYS A 319 -2.49 -9.31 15.94
N VAL A 320 -1.88 -8.61 14.95
CA VAL A 320 -1.74 -9.11 13.56
C VAL A 320 -0.46 -9.91 13.38
N ARG A 321 0.55 -9.67 14.19
CA ARG A 321 1.88 -10.32 14.11
C ARG A 321 1.81 -11.85 14.22
N PRO A 322 2.52 -12.60 13.36
CA PRO A 322 3.33 -12.11 12.27
C PRO A 322 2.48 -11.77 11.03
N GLU A 323 2.69 -10.57 10.47
CA GLU A 323 2.01 -10.14 9.26
C GLU A 323 2.40 -11.01 8.06
N GLY A 324 1.40 -11.56 7.38
CA GLY A 324 1.56 -12.34 6.16
C GLY A 324 1.51 -11.48 4.90
N GLY A 325 1.31 -12.13 3.76
CA GLY A 325 1.12 -11.45 2.48
C GLY A 325 -0.21 -10.71 2.39
N GLY A 326 -0.30 -9.73 1.52
CA GLY A 326 -1.49 -8.91 1.34
C GLY A 326 -2.76 -9.71 1.06
N GLY A 327 -2.65 -10.88 0.42
CA GLY A 327 -3.77 -11.75 0.11
C GLY A 327 -4.18 -12.75 1.18
N ASP A 328 -3.51 -12.77 2.35
CA ASP A 328 -3.72 -13.80 3.37
C ASP A 328 -4.90 -13.50 4.32
N TYR A 329 -5.54 -12.32 4.20
CA TYR A 329 -6.52 -11.80 5.16
C TYR A 329 -7.96 -11.77 4.62
N GLY A 330 -8.19 -12.35 3.45
CA GLY A 330 -9.50 -12.40 2.80
C GLY A 330 -9.90 -11.09 2.11
N PRO A 331 -10.98 -11.12 1.32
CA PRO A 331 -11.37 -10.00 0.45
C PRO A 331 -11.84 -8.75 1.22
N ASN A 332 -12.45 -8.93 2.39
CA ASN A 332 -13.01 -7.82 3.17
C ASN A 332 -11.97 -7.15 4.10
N SER A 333 -10.86 -7.81 4.37
CA SER A 333 -9.79 -7.30 5.24
C SER A 333 -8.53 -6.90 4.49
N GLY A 334 -8.64 -6.68 3.18
CA GLY A 334 -7.58 -6.10 2.41
C GLY A 334 -7.02 -6.91 1.26
N GLY A 335 -7.31 -8.20 1.17
CA GLY A 335 -6.90 -9.01 0.04
C GLY A 335 -5.50 -8.62 -0.48
N PHE A 336 -5.41 -8.28 -1.75
CA PHE A 336 -4.17 -7.83 -2.40
C PHE A 336 -4.05 -6.29 -2.49
N ASP A 337 -4.65 -5.56 -1.56
CA ASP A 337 -4.60 -4.09 -1.55
C ASP A 337 -3.28 -3.53 -0.97
N GLN A 338 -2.46 -4.38 -0.34
CA GLN A 338 -1.15 -4.04 0.22
C GLN A 338 -0.14 -5.18 0.01
N LEU A 339 1.15 -4.86 0.15
CA LEU A 339 2.24 -5.81 -0.06
C LEU A 339 2.33 -6.88 1.04
N GLY A 340 2.13 -6.48 2.30
CA GLY A 340 2.24 -7.40 3.44
C GLY A 340 3.67 -7.67 3.89
N TYR A 341 3.81 -8.70 4.74
CA TYR A 341 5.06 -9.15 5.35
C TYR A 341 5.75 -8.11 6.23
N GLY A 342 4.97 -7.20 6.83
CA GLY A 342 5.50 -6.08 7.63
C GLY A 342 6.35 -6.51 8.80
N THR A 343 6.01 -7.62 9.46
CA THR A 343 6.84 -8.18 10.56
C THR A 343 8.26 -8.54 10.10
N LEU A 344 8.42 -8.99 8.86
CA LEU A 344 9.75 -9.26 8.31
C LEU A 344 10.45 -7.98 7.86
N THR A 345 9.71 -7.05 7.23
CA THR A 345 10.30 -5.93 6.50
C THR A 345 10.45 -4.66 7.33
N PHE A 346 9.52 -4.36 8.23
CA PHE A 346 9.49 -3.12 9.00
C PHE A 346 9.96 -3.24 10.45
N THR A 347 10.01 -4.46 11.02
CA THR A 347 10.49 -4.62 12.40
C THR A 347 11.88 -4.02 12.59
N ARG A 348 12.02 -3.23 13.64
CA ARG A 348 13.26 -2.60 14.11
C ARG A 348 13.58 -3.03 15.52
N ASP A 349 14.82 -2.85 15.93
CA ASP A 349 15.18 -2.96 17.35
C ASP A 349 14.48 -1.81 18.10
N GLU A 350 14.17 -2.04 19.39
CA GLU A 350 13.53 -1.03 20.23
C GLU A 350 14.31 0.28 20.26
N TYR A 351 13.59 1.38 20.32
CA TYR A 351 14.16 2.71 20.53
C TYR A 351 14.90 2.74 21.87
N ARG A 352 16.19 3.13 21.85
CA ARG A 352 17.06 3.19 23.03
C ARG A 352 17.36 4.61 23.42
#